data_3718d15afda841c67d2ad6d0219bb738
#
_entry.id   3718d15afda841c67d2ad6d0219bb738
#
_cell.length_a   1.000
_cell.length_b   1.000
_cell.length_c   1.000
_cell.angle_alpha   90.00
_cell.angle_beta   90.00
_cell.angle_gamma   90.00
#
_symmetry.space_group_name_H-M   'P 1'
#
loop_
_entity.id
_entity.type
_entity.pdbx_description
1 polymer ?
#
loop_
_entity_poly.entity_id
_entity_poly.type
_entity_poly.pdbx_seq_one_letter_code
_entity_poly.pdbx_strand_id
1 'polypeptide(L)'
;PVIIEDNAFIGSRCIVVEGARIGAEAVLGAGVTITGSTKIIDATSAEGITYQGYVPPRSVVIPGSYTKSFPAGDFQVPCALIIGQRKESTDKKTSLNDALRENQVAV
;
A
#
# COMPACT_ATOMS: atom_id res chain seq x y z
N PRO A 1 0.88 -6.54 -17.58
CA PRO A 1 1.31 -7.53 -16.60
C PRO A 1 1.32 -6.97 -15.20
N VAL A 2 1.40 -7.84 -14.21
CA VAL A 2 1.65 -7.50 -12.82
C VAL A 2 3.15 -7.58 -12.58
N ILE A 3 3.71 -6.54 -11.96
CA ILE A 3 5.13 -6.52 -11.62
C ILE A 3 5.27 -6.38 -10.12
N ILE A 4 5.88 -7.36 -9.49
CA ILE A 4 6.22 -7.32 -8.07
C ILE A 4 7.73 -7.43 -7.97
N GLU A 5 8.37 -6.36 -7.49
CA GLU A 5 9.81 -6.27 -7.45
C GLU A 5 10.39 -7.00 -6.22
N ASP A 6 11.72 -7.05 -6.15
CA ASP A 6 12.42 -7.89 -5.18
C ASP A 6 12.09 -7.55 -3.74
N ASN A 7 11.93 -8.59 -2.94
CA ASN A 7 11.77 -8.51 -1.48
C ASN A 7 10.52 -7.74 -1.03
N ALA A 8 9.54 -7.56 -1.91
CA ALA A 8 8.24 -7.03 -1.52
C ALA A 8 7.53 -8.06 -0.63
N PHE A 9 6.85 -7.58 0.41
CA PHE A 9 6.02 -8.41 1.28
C PHE A 9 4.55 -8.16 0.95
N ILE A 10 3.86 -9.23 0.58
CA ILE A 10 2.44 -9.17 0.25
C ILE A 10 1.66 -9.85 1.36
N GLY A 11 0.94 -9.07 2.15
CA GLY A 11 0.16 -9.57 3.27
C GLY A 11 -1.01 -10.46 2.87
N SER A 12 -1.71 -10.98 3.87
CA SER A 12 -2.83 -11.90 3.66
C SER A 12 -3.96 -11.23 2.89
N ARG A 13 -4.57 -11.98 1.97
CA ARG A 13 -5.73 -11.54 1.18
C ARG A 13 -5.49 -10.29 0.35
N CYS A 14 -4.23 -10.01 0.02
CA CYS A 14 -3.94 -8.95 -0.93
C CYS A 14 -4.32 -9.39 -2.34
N ILE A 15 -4.80 -8.46 -3.12
CA ILE A 15 -5.14 -8.66 -4.52
C ILE A 15 -4.29 -7.71 -5.35
N VAL A 16 -3.47 -8.27 -6.23
CA VAL A 16 -2.62 -7.47 -7.12
C VAL A 16 -2.90 -7.96 -8.53
N VAL A 17 -3.45 -7.10 -9.36
CA VAL A 17 -3.92 -7.48 -10.68
C VAL A 17 -3.27 -6.65 -11.80
N GLU A 18 -3.64 -6.96 -13.02
CA GLU A 18 -3.09 -6.38 -14.25
C GLU A 18 -2.91 -4.87 -14.18
N GLY A 19 -1.74 -4.44 -14.59
CA GLY A 19 -1.37 -3.02 -14.58
C GLY A 19 -0.76 -2.52 -13.29
N ALA A 20 -0.75 -3.33 -12.23
CA ALA A 20 -0.17 -2.96 -10.96
C ALA A 20 1.34 -3.20 -10.93
N ARG A 21 2.06 -2.31 -10.24
CA ARG A 21 3.49 -2.45 -9.99
C ARG A 21 3.78 -2.21 -8.52
N ILE A 22 4.42 -3.17 -7.88
CA ILE A 22 4.80 -3.08 -6.47
C ILE A 22 6.32 -2.91 -6.41
N GLY A 23 6.78 -1.78 -5.90
CA GLY A 23 8.19 -1.46 -5.82
C GLY A 23 8.97 -2.38 -4.88
N ALA A 24 10.28 -2.43 -5.07
CA ALA A 24 11.17 -3.30 -4.28
C ALA A 24 11.01 -3.02 -2.78
N GLU A 25 10.97 -4.08 -1.99
CA GLU A 25 10.92 -4.01 -0.53
C GLU A 25 9.68 -3.31 0.03
N ALA A 26 8.67 -3.04 -0.79
CA ALA A 26 7.39 -2.50 -0.30
C ALA A 26 6.66 -3.55 0.54
N VAL A 27 5.84 -3.08 1.46
CA VAL A 27 5.05 -3.94 2.36
C VAL A 27 3.58 -3.60 2.17
N LEU A 28 2.80 -4.61 1.77
CA LEU A 28 1.34 -4.48 1.70
C LEU A 28 0.72 -5.17 2.91
N GLY A 29 0.01 -4.43 3.73
CA GLY A 29 -0.76 -5.00 4.84
C GLY A 29 -1.92 -5.86 4.34
N ALA A 30 -2.54 -6.60 5.24
CA ALA A 30 -3.64 -7.51 4.89
C ALA A 30 -4.77 -6.78 4.16
N GLY A 31 -5.30 -7.40 3.13
CA GLY A 31 -6.48 -6.92 2.43
C GLY A 31 -6.26 -5.80 1.43
N VAL A 32 -5.01 -5.41 1.15
CA VAL A 32 -4.72 -4.37 0.17
C VAL A 32 -5.03 -4.87 -1.24
N THR A 33 -5.76 -4.07 -2.00
CA THR A 33 -6.07 -4.36 -3.40
C THR A 33 -5.44 -3.30 -4.30
N ILE A 34 -4.58 -3.73 -5.21
CA ILE A 34 -3.92 -2.85 -6.17
C ILE A 34 -4.26 -3.30 -7.59
N THR A 35 -4.91 -2.42 -8.33
CA THR A 35 -5.16 -2.56 -9.76
C THR A 35 -4.37 -1.47 -10.49
N GLY A 36 -4.36 -1.50 -11.81
CA GLY A 36 -3.70 -0.46 -12.60
C GLY A 36 -4.27 0.94 -12.39
N SER A 37 -5.50 1.05 -11.89
CA SER A 37 -6.18 2.33 -11.66
C SER A 37 -6.34 2.70 -10.19
N THR A 38 -5.94 1.83 -9.27
CA THR A 38 -6.06 2.11 -7.83
C THR A 38 -5.23 3.34 -7.46
N LYS A 39 -5.84 4.26 -6.72
CA LYS A 39 -5.11 5.38 -6.12
C LYS A 39 -4.33 4.90 -4.90
N ILE A 40 -3.05 5.23 -4.88
CA ILE A 40 -2.17 4.97 -3.74
C ILE A 40 -1.75 6.34 -3.21
N ILE A 41 -2.31 6.72 -2.07
CA ILE A 41 -2.15 8.05 -1.52
C ILE A 41 -1.08 8.02 -0.44
N ASP A 42 -0.07 8.87 -0.59
CA ASP A 42 0.96 9.02 0.44
C ASP A 42 0.42 9.92 1.56
N ALA A 43 0.00 9.29 2.64
CA ALA A 43 -0.56 9.98 3.79
C ALA A 43 0.53 10.55 4.73
N THR A 44 1.80 10.29 4.44
CA THR A 44 2.92 10.76 5.28
C THR A 44 3.36 12.17 4.93
N SER A 45 2.99 12.68 3.76
CA SER A 45 3.36 14.03 3.34
C SER A 45 2.16 14.98 3.43
N ALA A 46 2.42 16.23 3.76
CA ALA A 46 1.37 17.24 3.80
C ALA A 46 0.76 17.52 2.42
N GLU A 47 1.48 17.16 1.36
CA GLU A 47 1.05 17.38 -0.02
C GLU A 47 0.10 16.30 -0.52
N GLY A 48 0.04 15.14 0.16
CA GLY A 48 -0.85 14.07 -0.21
C GLY A 48 -0.59 13.51 -1.61
N ILE A 49 0.69 13.26 -1.94
CA ILE A 49 1.07 12.75 -3.25
C ILE A 49 0.29 11.47 -3.55
N THR A 50 -0.28 11.39 -4.74
CA THR A 50 -1.08 10.24 -5.18
C THR A 50 -0.42 9.57 -6.38
N TYR A 51 -0.24 8.26 -6.26
CA TYR A 51 0.20 7.40 -7.37
C TYR A 51 -1.00 6.64 -7.92
N GLN A 52 -0.87 6.11 -9.12
CA GLN A 52 -1.91 5.30 -9.71
C GLN A 52 -1.34 3.95 -10.13
N GLY A 53 -1.82 2.87 -9.51
CA GLY A 53 -1.39 1.52 -9.82
C GLY A 53 0.06 1.20 -9.46
N TYR A 54 0.76 2.11 -8.80
CA TYR A 54 2.18 1.96 -8.48
C TYR A 54 2.41 2.20 -6.99
N VAL A 55 3.07 1.24 -6.35
CA VAL A 55 3.52 1.37 -4.96
C VAL A 55 5.03 1.62 -4.98
N PRO A 56 5.47 2.80 -4.52
CA PRO A 56 6.91 3.11 -4.50
C PRO A 56 7.71 2.15 -3.63
N PRO A 57 9.01 1.98 -3.91
CA PRO A 57 9.85 1.10 -3.09
C PRO A 57 9.82 1.43 -1.61
N ARG A 58 9.90 0.41 -0.78
CA ARG A 58 9.97 0.48 0.68
C ARG A 58 8.76 1.11 1.36
N SER A 59 7.68 1.37 0.63
CA SER A 59 6.46 1.92 1.21
C SER A 59 5.72 0.87 2.03
N VAL A 60 5.16 1.30 3.17
CA VAL A 60 4.25 0.47 3.98
C VAL A 60 2.84 0.92 3.67
N VAL A 61 2.01 0.00 3.19
CA VAL A 61 0.70 0.30 2.60
C VAL A 61 -0.40 -0.43 3.34
N ILE A 62 -1.50 0.26 3.60
CA ILE A 62 -2.70 -0.31 4.19
C ILE A 62 -3.92 -0.03 3.30
N PRO A 63 -5.02 -0.79 3.47
CA PRO A 63 -6.28 -0.43 2.83
C PRO A 63 -6.80 0.90 3.36
N GLY A 64 -7.44 1.67 2.49
CA GLY A 64 -8.03 2.93 2.87
C GLY A 64 -9.17 3.31 1.95
N SER A 65 -9.67 4.52 2.12
CA SER A 65 -10.71 5.07 1.28
C SER A 65 -10.54 6.57 1.15
N TYR A 66 -11.15 7.13 0.11
CA TYR A 66 -11.25 8.58 -0.06
C TYR A 66 -12.68 8.94 -0.41
N THR A 67 -13.06 10.18 -0.08
CA THR A 67 -14.40 10.67 -0.36
C THR A 67 -14.49 11.14 -1.81
N LYS A 68 -15.52 10.70 -2.52
CA LYS A 68 -15.79 11.14 -3.88
C LYS A 68 -17.25 11.57 -4.01
N SER A 69 -17.48 12.70 -4.67
CA SER A 69 -18.81 13.22 -4.93
C SER A 69 -19.39 12.61 -6.19
N PHE A 70 -20.59 12.09 -6.07
CA PHE A 70 -21.40 11.55 -7.16
C PHE A 70 -22.74 12.29 -7.22
N PRO A 71 -23.52 12.11 -8.29
CA PRO A 71 -24.86 12.76 -8.38
C PRO A 71 -25.78 12.41 -7.20
N ALA A 72 -25.64 11.22 -6.62
CA ALA A 72 -26.46 10.78 -5.49
C ALA A 72 -25.94 11.24 -4.13
N GLY A 73 -24.76 11.86 -4.06
CA GLY A 73 -24.15 12.31 -2.81
C GLY A 73 -22.68 11.92 -2.72
N ASP A 74 -22.09 12.09 -1.55
CA ASP A 74 -20.70 11.77 -1.29
C ASP A 74 -20.59 10.34 -0.79
N PHE A 75 -19.65 9.60 -1.39
CA PHE A 75 -19.42 8.19 -1.04
C PHE A 75 -17.93 7.94 -0.84
N GLN A 76 -17.60 6.88 -0.11
CA GLN A 76 -16.23 6.43 0.08
C GLN A 76 -15.85 5.48 -1.04
N VAL A 77 -14.67 5.71 -1.63
CA VAL A 77 -14.13 4.87 -2.69
C VAL A 77 -12.85 4.21 -2.16
N PRO A 78 -12.69 2.88 -2.35
CA PRO A 78 -11.48 2.19 -1.87
C PRO A 78 -10.22 2.73 -2.52
N CYS A 79 -9.16 2.79 -1.73
CA CYS A 79 -7.83 3.12 -2.21
C CYS A 79 -6.79 2.42 -1.32
N ALA A 80 -5.52 2.70 -1.55
CA ALA A 80 -4.45 2.27 -0.67
C ALA A 80 -3.76 3.50 -0.09
N LEU A 81 -3.30 3.39 1.16
CA LEU A 81 -2.63 4.49 1.84
C LEU A 81 -1.20 4.08 2.18
N ILE A 82 -0.25 4.92 1.81
CA ILE A 82 1.13 4.80 2.28
C ILE A 82 1.20 5.48 3.64
N ILE A 83 1.55 4.71 4.68
CA ILE A 83 1.58 5.21 6.05
C ILE A 83 2.98 5.33 6.62
N GLY A 84 3.98 4.95 5.85
CA GLY A 84 5.37 5.03 6.29
C GLY A 84 6.29 4.33 5.32
N GLN A 85 7.53 4.19 5.75
CA GLN A 85 8.59 3.51 5.00
C GLN A 85 9.12 2.36 5.83
N ARG A 86 9.53 1.29 5.15
CA ARG A 86 10.21 0.17 5.77
C ARG A 86 11.53 0.67 6.37
N LYS A 87 11.75 0.38 7.66
CA LYS A 87 12.93 0.87 8.38
C LYS A 87 14.10 -0.08 8.25
N GLU A 88 15.33 0.43 8.36
CA GLU A 88 16.53 -0.40 8.36
C GLU A 88 16.51 -1.42 9.51
N SER A 89 16.02 -1.04 10.67
CA SER A 89 15.86 -1.96 11.80
C SER A 89 14.95 -3.13 11.45
N THR A 90 13.96 -2.89 10.59
CA THR A 90 13.04 -3.88 10.08
C THR A 90 13.75 -4.85 9.13
N ASP A 91 14.64 -4.34 8.28
CA ASP A 91 15.39 -5.15 7.33
C ASP A 91 16.30 -6.18 8.01
N LYS A 92 16.72 -5.90 9.21
CA LYS A 92 17.58 -6.78 10.00
C LYS A 92 16.81 -7.82 10.80
N LYS A 93 15.49 -7.71 10.86
CA LYS A 93 14.64 -8.65 11.57
C LYS A 93 14.31 -9.84 10.68
N THR A 94 14.21 -11.00 11.29
CA THR A 94 13.84 -12.22 10.59
C THR A 94 12.33 -12.34 10.38
N SER A 95 11.53 -11.52 11.07
CA SER A 95 10.07 -11.58 11.03
C SER A 95 9.47 -10.30 10.46
N LEU A 96 8.80 -10.43 9.32
CA LEU A 96 8.05 -9.32 8.72
C LEU A 96 6.80 -8.97 9.54
N ASN A 97 6.29 -9.90 10.35
CA ASN A 97 5.20 -9.62 11.27
C ASN A 97 5.60 -8.56 12.30
N ASP A 98 6.84 -8.63 12.80
CA ASP A 98 7.35 -7.63 13.74
C ASP A 98 7.46 -6.25 13.06
N ALA A 99 7.87 -6.23 11.80
CA ALA A 99 7.94 -5.00 11.02
C ALA A 99 6.58 -4.33 10.90
N LEU A 100 5.56 -5.12 10.61
CA LEU A 100 4.19 -4.61 10.47
C LEU A 100 3.64 -4.13 11.82
N ARG A 101 3.99 -4.80 12.91
CA ARG A 101 3.60 -4.36 14.27
C ARG A 101 4.20 -3.00 14.62
N GLU A 102 5.44 -2.73 14.22
CA GLU A 102 6.07 -1.43 14.44
C GLU A 102 5.28 -0.30 13.78
N ASN A 103 4.60 -0.60 12.68
CA ASN A 103 3.76 0.34 11.96
C ASN A 103 2.28 0.17 12.32
N GLN A 104 1.95 -0.69 13.28
CA GLN A 104 0.57 -0.98 13.71
C GLN A 104 -0.31 -1.48 12.56
N VAL A 105 0.25 -2.31 11.70
CA VAL A 105 -0.42 -2.83 10.51
C VAL A 105 -0.71 -4.32 10.68
N ALA A 106 -1.93 -4.72 10.32
CA ALA A 106 -2.31 -6.13 10.28
C ALA A 106 -1.64 -6.83 9.10
N VAL A 107 -1.26 -8.09 9.30
CA VAL A 107 -0.63 -8.92 8.27
C VAL A 107 -1.72 -9.72 7.52
#